data_ac4e4a7c7ba605ca6e300d67d2c26d9d
#
_entry.id   ac4e4a7c7ba605ca6e300d67d2c26d9d
#
_cell.length_a   1.000
_cell.length_b   1.000
_cell.length_c   1.000
_cell.angle_alpha   90.00
_cell.angle_beta   90.00
_cell.angle_gamma   90.00
#
_symmetry.space_group_name_H-M   'P 1'
#
loop_
_entity.id
_entity.type
_entity.pdbx_description
1 polymer ?
#
loop_
_entity_poly.entity_id
_entity_poly.type
_entity_poly.pdbx_seq_one_letter_code
_entity_poly.pdbx_strand_id
1 'polypeptide(L)' 'MRFLPLPLLLLSLSAPALAQMKFIVQYEDQFSKWHRFQEKHNEADAVRTAKARAKATGKRFRVVDADGRLIDLIYP' A
#
# COMPACT_ATOMS: atom_id res chain seq x y z
N MET A 1 -31.75 -34.24 -22.22
CA MET A 1 -31.47 -33.71 -21.69
C MET A 1 -30.79 -33.04 -21.24
N ARG A 2 -30.56 -32.75 -21.19
CA ARG A 2 -30.00 -32.20 -20.65
C ARG A 2 -29.47 -31.46 -20.00
N PHE A 3 -28.99 -31.08 -19.69
CA PHE A 3 -28.45 -30.43 -18.94
C PHE A 3 -27.79 -29.65 -18.55
N LEU A 4 -27.46 -29.14 -18.15
CA LEU A 4 -26.86 -28.42 -17.67
C LEU A 4 -26.23 -27.80 -16.98
N PRO A 5 -25.80 -27.59 -16.72
CA PRO A 5 -25.16 -27.15 -15.80
C PRO A 5 -24.73 -26.14 -15.29
N LEU A 6 -24.40 -25.95 -14.92
CA LEU A 6 -23.92 -25.06 -14.29
C LEU A 6 -23.15 -24.41 -13.81
N PRO A 7 -22.96 -23.95 -13.57
CA PRO A 7 -22.12 -23.31 -13.10
C PRO A 7 -21.66 -22.75 -12.12
N LEU A 8 -21.43 -22.74 -11.99
CA LEU A 8 -20.85 -22.21 -11.13
C LEU A 8 -20.17 -21.44 -10.78
N LEU A 9 -20.09 -21.15 -10.65
CA LEU A 9 -19.49 -20.42 -10.14
C LEU A 9 -18.93 -19.73 -9.58
N LEU A 10 -18.80 -19.58 -9.33
CA LEU A 10 -18.27 -18.82 -8.68
C LEU A 10 -17.64 -18.32 -8.09
N LEU A 11 -17.49 -18.27 -7.85
CA LEU A 11 -16.90 -17.77 -7.13
C LEU A 11 -16.17 -17.13 -6.77
N SER A 12 -15.98 -16.95 -6.49
CA SER A 12 -15.28 -16.35 -6.01
C SER A 12 -14.64 -15.80 -5.65
N LEU A 13 -14.49 -15.68 -5.45
CA LEU A 13 -13.78 -15.14 -4.99
C LEU A 13 -13.25 -14.26 -4.57
N SER A 14 -12.96 -14.40 -4.59
CA SER A 14 -12.65 -13.11 -4.10
C SER A 14 -11.33 -13.12 -3.36
N ALA A 15 -10.48 -12.26 -3.73
CA ALA A 15 -9.22 -12.14 -3.06
C ALA A 15 -9.47 -11.73 -1.60
N PRO A 16 -8.82 -12.37 -0.65
CA PRO A 16 -8.89 -11.93 0.72
C PRO A 16 -8.41 -10.50 0.85
N ALA A 17 -9.04 -9.74 1.71
CA ALA A 17 -8.61 -8.37 1.94
C ALA A 17 -7.15 -8.30 2.37
N LEU A 18 -6.68 -9.27 3.13
CA LEU A 18 -5.29 -9.28 3.58
C LEU A 18 -4.30 -9.38 2.42
N ALA A 19 -4.65 -10.14 1.38
CA ALA A 19 -3.77 -10.30 0.24
C ALA A 19 -3.63 -8.99 -0.54
N GLN A 20 -4.56 -8.06 -0.33
CA GLN A 20 -4.55 -6.79 -1.05
C GLN A 20 -4.10 -5.64 -0.18
N MET A 21 -3.76 -5.89 1.07
CA MET A 21 -3.29 -4.84 1.94
C MET A 21 -1.87 -4.48 1.57
N LYS A 22 -1.72 -3.32 1.01
CA LYS A 22 -0.44 -2.78 0.62
C LYS A 22 -0.31 -1.38 1.13
N PHE A 23 0.85 -1.08 1.64
CA PHE A 23 1.16 0.24 2.16
C PHE A 23 2.46 0.68 1.52
N ILE A 24 2.39 1.73 0.74
CA ILE A 24 3.51 2.19 -0.04
C ILE A 24 4.19 3.33 0.70
N VAL A 25 5.45 3.14 1.01
CA VAL A 25 6.28 4.18 1.61
C VAL A 25 6.88 4.98 0.47
N GLN A 26 6.68 6.30 0.51
CA GLN A 26 7.16 7.20 -0.53
C GLN A 26 7.96 8.33 0.11
N TYR A 27 8.90 8.88 -0.65
CA TYR A 27 9.65 10.05 -0.22
C TYR A 27 9.46 11.17 -1.22
N GLU A 28 9.62 12.39 -0.74
CA GLU A 28 9.53 13.59 -1.57
C GLU A 28 10.92 14.02 -1.98
N ASP A 29 11.11 14.29 -3.28
CA ASP A 29 12.39 14.77 -3.76
C ASP A 29 12.46 16.30 -3.68
N GLN A 30 13.58 16.87 -4.10
CA GLN A 30 13.81 18.32 -4.02
C GLN A 30 12.89 19.11 -4.95
N PHE A 31 12.21 18.44 -5.87
CA PHE A 31 11.27 19.09 -6.80
C PHE A 31 9.83 18.88 -6.38
N SER A 32 9.61 18.46 -5.15
CA SER A 32 8.28 18.20 -4.59
C SER A 32 7.53 17.05 -5.28
N LYS A 33 8.29 16.12 -5.81
CA LYS A 33 7.70 14.93 -6.42
C LYS A 33 7.88 13.75 -5.52
N TRP A 34 6.86 12.90 -5.48
CA TRP A 34 6.86 11.72 -4.63
C TRP A 34 7.34 10.51 -5.40
N HIS A 35 8.19 9.73 -4.74
CA HIS A 35 8.79 8.53 -5.31
C HIS A 35 8.55 7.36 -4.40
N ARG A 36 8.28 6.21 -5.00
CA ARG A 36 8.12 4.99 -4.24
C ARG A 36 9.47 4.58 -3.65
N PHE A 37 9.45 4.26 -2.38
CA PHE A 37 10.63 3.76 -1.68
C PHE A 37 10.49 2.28 -1.38
N GLN A 38 9.39 1.86 -0.78
CA GLN A 38 9.21 0.49 -0.35
C GLN A 38 7.73 0.17 -0.19
N GLU A 39 7.38 -1.08 -0.42
CA GLU A 39 6.04 -1.57 -0.18
C GLU A 39 6.05 -2.44 1.08
N LYS A 40 5.06 -2.24 1.92
CA LYS A 40 4.86 -3.04 3.13
C LYS A 40 3.46 -3.61 3.13
N HIS A 41 3.27 -4.65 3.92
CA HIS A 41 1.96 -5.30 4.04
C HIS A 41 1.35 -5.11 5.41
N ASN A 42 1.92 -4.21 6.20
CA ASN A 42 1.46 -3.90 7.54
C ASN A 42 1.59 -2.39 7.73
N GLU A 43 0.49 -1.76 8.14
CA GLU A 43 0.47 -0.31 8.26
C GLU A 43 1.48 0.20 9.30
N ALA A 44 1.53 -0.43 10.46
CA ALA A 44 2.44 0.00 11.51
C ALA A 44 3.90 -0.11 11.05
N ASP A 45 4.21 -1.15 10.31
CA ASP A 45 5.56 -1.34 9.78
C ASP A 45 5.89 -0.27 8.74
N ALA A 46 4.94 0.06 7.88
CA ALA A 46 5.13 1.10 6.88
C ALA A 46 5.38 2.46 7.53
N VAL A 47 4.58 2.80 8.54
CA VAL A 47 4.73 4.07 9.24
C VAL A 47 6.06 4.13 9.97
N ARG A 48 6.44 3.04 10.63
CA ARG A 48 7.73 2.99 11.33
C ARG A 48 8.89 3.17 10.37
N THR A 49 8.83 2.51 9.22
CA THR A 49 9.84 2.65 8.18
C THR A 49 9.91 4.08 7.69
N ALA A 50 8.77 4.70 7.41
CA ALA A 50 8.72 6.08 6.94
C ALA A 50 9.34 7.04 7.96
N LYS A 51 9.03 6.83 9.24
CA LYS A 51 9.60 7.69 10.30
C LYS A 51 11.10 7.56 10.37
N ALA A 52 11.60 6.33 10.34
CA ALA A 52 13.04 6.09 10.41
C ALA A 52 13.76 6.70 9.21
N ARG A 53 13.19 6.54 8.03
CA ARG A 53 13.81 7.05 6.83
C ARG A 53 13.73 8.57 6.73
N ALA A 54 12.63 9.16 7.17
CA ALA A 54 12.52 10.62 7.20
C ALA A 54 13.61 11.22 8.08
N LYS A 55 13.80 10.62 9.24
CA LYS A 55 14.83 11.09 10.17
C LYS A 55 16.24 10.90 9.59
N ALA A 56 16.46 9.77 8.95
CA ALA A 56 17.79 9.46 8.41
C ALA A 56 18.15 10.29 7.20
N THR A 57 17.17 10.68 6.38
CA THR A 57 17.43 11.33 5.10
C THR A 57 17.15 12.83 5.10
N GLY A 58 16.39 13.32 6.09
CA GLY A 58 15.97 14.71 6.12
C GLY A 58 14.89 15.03 5.09
N LYS A 59 14.25 14.02 4.54
CA LYS A 59 13.19 14.18 3.55
C LYS A 59 11.84 13.89 4.17
N ARG A 60 10.79 14.45 3.57
CA ARG A 60 9.44 14.06 3.97
C ARG A 60 9.15 12.70 3.38
N PHE A 61 8.50 11.88 4.18
CA PHE A 61 8.02 10.57 3.75
C PHE A 61 6.52 10.51 3.97
N ARG A 62 5.86 9.68 3.23
CA ARG A 62 4.44 9.42 3.45
C ARG A 62 4.14 7.96 3.20
N VAL A 63 3.03 7.52 3.75
CA VAL A 63 2.51 6.18 3.53
C VAL A 63 1.16 6.33 2.87
N VAL A 64 0.96 5.64 1.77
CA VAL A 64 -0.33 5.59 1.09
C VAL A 64 -0.76 4.14 0.98
N ASP A 65 -2.08 3.91 0.89
CA ASP A 65 -2.59 2.55 0.73
C ASP A 65 -2.65 2.16 -0.74
N ALA A 66 -3.18 0.98 -1.01
CA ALA A 66 -3.25 0.47 -2.37
C ALA A 66 -4.10 1.33 -3.29
N ASP A 67 -5.03 2.08 -2.74
CA ASP A 67 -5.90 2.97 -3.51
C ASP A 67 -5.33 4.38 -3.64
N GLY A 68 -4.15 4.59 -3.09
CA GLY A 68 -3.50 5.89 -3.16
C GLY A 68 -3.94 6.86 -2.07
N ARG A 69 -4.70 6.39 -1.08
CA ARG A 69 -5.12 7.26 0.01
C ARG A 69 -4.00 7.46 1.00
N LEU A 70 -3.88 8.69 1.47
CA LEU A 70 -2.85 9.02 2.43
C LEU A 70 -3.16 8.40 3.80
N ILE A 71 -2.21 7.63 4.31
CA ILE A 71 -2.29 7.05 5.64
C ILE A 71 -1.60 7.96 6.64
N ASP A 72 -0.40 8.43 6.31
CA ASP A 72 0.35 9.29 7.20
C ASP A 72 1.37 10.10 6.42
N LEU A 73 1.60 11.32 6.86
CA LEU A 73 2.61 12.21 6.31
C LEU A 73 3.63 12.51 7.40
N ILE A 74 4.88 12.23 7.12
CA ILE A 74 5.94 12.25 8.13
C ILE A 74 6.99 13.27 7.75
N TYR A 75 7.25 14.16 8.68
CA TYR A 75 8.30 15.17 8.54
C TYR A 75 9.57 14.66 9.20
N PRO A 76 10.72 15.06 8.67
CA PRO A 76 11.99 14.65 9.27
C PRO A 76 12.24 15.24 10.65
#